data_45a4f3cf46f6716fc172765e10440eb1
#
_entry.id   45a4f3cf46f6716fc172765e10440eb1
#
_cell.length_a   1.000
_cell.length_b   1.000
_cell.length_c   1.000
_cell.angle_alpha   90.00
_cell.angle_beta   90.00
_cell.angle_gamma   90.00
#
_symmetry.space_group_name_H-M   'P 1'
#
loop_
_entity.id
_entity.type
_entity.pdbx_description
1 polymer ?
#
loop_
_entity_poly.entity_id
_entity_poly.type
_entity_poly.pdbx_seq_one_letter_code
_entity_poly.pdbx_strand_id
1 'polypeptide(L)'
;MSNYAEQMEAALDLYASVGVRQVKTGYVADAGDIKRLDENGLPHYEWHDGQFMVNEYLRNITEAAKRRISINTHEPIKDTGLRRTYPNWLTREGAMGQEYNAWGVPPNPPEHTAILPYTRMLAGPMDFTPGIFDLMPRGEDSIHRVQTTLAKQLALYVTIYSPVHMAADLPENYEKRPDVFRFIVDVPTDWEESIALAGEVGDFVVFDRRERAGDDWYLGAVTDEQARQQQITLDFLEGNREYQAQIYRDVDDAHWQSAPFSILIEERKVRKGDVLDLYLAE
;
A
#
# COMPACT_ATOMS: atom_id res chain seq x y z
N MET A 1 20.58 -9.71 -11.68
CA MET A 1 20.20 -10.58 -10.57
C MET A 1 21.37 -11.29 -9.92
N SER A 2 22.27 -11.92 -10.68
CA SER A 2 23.45 -12.63 -10.14
C SER A 2 24.24 -11.83 -9.11
N ASN A 3 24.50 -10.55 -9.36
CA ASN A 3 25.30 -9.72 -8.43
C ASN A 3 24.69 -9.62 -7.02
N TYR A 4 23.39 -9.43 -6.88
CA TYR A 4 22.77 -9.36 -5.56
C TYR A 4 22.73 -10.75 -4.91
N ALA A 5 22.30 -11.77 -5.66
CA ALA A 5 22.20 -13.14 -5.13
C ALA A 5 23.56 -13.65 -4.61
N GLU A 6 24.67 -13.34 -5.30
CA GLU A 6 26.04 -13.69 -4.88
C GLU A 6 26.53 -12.92 -3.66
N GLN A 7 26.10 -11.66 -3.51
CA GLN A 7 26.55 -10.76 -2.44
C GLN A 7 25.52 -10.59 -1.30
N MET A 8 24.36 -11.26 -1.39
CA MET A 8 23.22 -11.02 -0.49
C MET A 8 23.58 -11.16 0.98
N GLU A 9 24.34 -12.20 1.35
CA GLU A 9 24.71 -12.41 2.74
C GLU A 9 25.65 -11.32 3.25
N ALA A 10 26.63 -10.91 2.44
CA ALA A 10 27.53 -9.82 2.78
C ALA A 10 26.79 -8.47 2.87
N ALA A 11 25.81 -8.23 1.99
CA ALA A 11 24.97 -7.05 2.04
C ALA A 11 24.11 -7.03 3.31
N LEU A 12 23.49 -8.14 3.66
CA LEU A 12 22.69 -8.27 4.88
C LEU A 12 23.55 -8.12 6.14
N ASP A 13 24.79 -8.63 6.14
CA ASP A 13 25.74 -8.43 7.25
C ASP A 13 26.10 -6.94 7.40
N LEU A 14 26.36 -6.24 6.30
CA LEU A 14 26.61 -4.81 6.30
C LEU A 14 25.40 -4.05 6.85
N TYR A 15 24.19 -4.32 6.34
CA TYR A 15 22.97 -3.66 6.81
C TYR A 15 22.76 -3.86 8.33
N ALA A 16 22.91 -5.09 8.80
CA ALA A 16 22.79 -5.39 10.23
C ALA A 16 23.83 -4.63 11.06
N SER A 17 25.07 -4.52 10.58
CA SER A 17 26.20 -3.86 11.27
C SER A 17 25.97 -2.35 11.46
N VAL A 18 25.27 -1.71 10.51
CA VAL A 18 24.95 -0.27 10.59
C VAL A 18 23.54 -0.01 11.15
N GLY A 19 22.88 -1.04 11.70
CA GLY A 19 21.61 -0.89 12.41
C GLY A 19 20.35 -0.95 11.54
N VAL A 20 20.45 -1.26 10.26
CA VAL A 20 19.28 -1.48 9.40
C VAL A 20 18.51 -2.72 9.86
N ARG A 21 17.19 -2.60 10.01
CA ARG A 21 16.30 -3.67 10.48
C ARG A 21 15.21 -4.03 9.49
N GLN A 22 15.09 -3.26 8.42
CA GLN A 22 14.11 -3.50 7.38
C GLN A 22 14.70 -3.12 6.02
N VAL A 23 14.44 -3.96 5.02
CA VAL A 23 14.93 -3.77 3.65
C VAL A 23 13.79 -4.04 2.67
N LYS A 24 13.63 -3.16 1.70
CA LYS A 24 12.82 -3.40 0.50
C LYS A 24 13.73 -4.07 -0.53
N THR A 25 13.29 -5.19 -1.09
CA THR A 25 14.00 -5.92 -2.15
C THR A 25 13.11 -6.08 -3.37
N GLY A 26 13.71 -6.16 -4.56
CA GLY A 26 13.02 -6.45 -5.80
C GLY A 26 13.98 -7.12 -6.79
N TYR A 27 13.45 -7.98 -7.63
CA TYR A 27 14.20 -8.67 -8.67
C TYR A 27 13.59 -8.34 -10.03
N VAL A 28 14.00 -7.22 -10.60
CA VAL A 28 13.52 -6.77 -11.91
C VAL A 28 14.19 -7.55 -13.02
N ALA A 29 13.42 -8.34 -13.75
CA ALA A 29 13.84 -9.01 -14.98
C ALA A 29 12.59 -9.37 -15.80
N ASP A 30 12.75 -9.45 -17.11
CA ASP A 30 11.72 -10.04 -17.95
C ASP A 30 11.58 -11.53 -17.62
N ALA A 31 10.35 -12.05 -17.87
CA ALA A 31 9.92 -13.38 -17.51
C ALA A 31 10.84 -14.46 -18.00
N GLY A 32 11.73 -14.95 -17.98
CA GLY A 32 12.65 -15.94 -18.57
C GLY A 32 14.08 -15.44 -18.68
N ASP A 33 14.37 -14.19 -18.25
CA ASP A 33 15.70 -13.59 -18.40
C ASP A 33 16.53 -13.62 -17.10
N ILE A 34 16.10 -14.42 -16.13
CA ILE A 34 16.83 -14.56 -14.87
C ILE A 34 18.02 -15.50 -15.09
N LYS A 35 19.17 -14.89 -15.34
CA LYS A 35 20.42 -15.61 -15.54
C LYS A 35 21.03 -16.08 -14.22
N ARG A 36 21.35 -17.35 -14.13
CA ARG A 36 22.25 -17.93 -13.12
C ARG A 36 23.39 -18.71 -13.75
N LEU A 37 24.45 -18.94 -13.02
CA LEU A 37 25.50 -19.87 -13.40
C LEU A 37 25.32 -21.19 -12.62
N ASP A 38 25.56 -22.31 -13.29
CA ASP A 38 25.64 -23.61 -12.61
C ASP A 38 27.03 -23.82 -11.94
N GLU A 39 27.24 -24.98 -11.37
CA GLU A 39 28.49 -25.36 -10.71
C GLU A 39 29.71 -25.41 -11.66
N ASN A 40 29.46 -25.50 -12.96
CA ASN A 40 30.49 -25.50 -14.01
C ASN A 40 30.69 -24.09 -14.61
N GLY A 41 29.96 -23.07 -14.14
CA GLY A 41 29.98 -21.73 -14.68
C GLY A 41 29.19 -21.54 -15.97
N LEU A 42 28.35 -22.49 -16.36
CA LEU A 42 27.51 -22.38 -17.55
C LEU A 42 26.24 -21.59 -17.25
N PRO A 43 25.82 -20.69 -18.15
CA PRO A 43 24.63 -19.88 -17.95
C PRO A 43 23.35 -20.70 -18.16
N HIS A 44 22.45 -20.57 -17.20
CA HIS A 44 21.07 -21.03 -17.29
C HIS A 44 20.14 -19.82 -17.17
N TYR A 45 18.99 -19.91 -17.82
CA TYR A 45 17.95 -18.89 -17.77
C TYR A 45 16.73 -19.47 -17.08
N GLU A 46 16.28 -18.77 -16.07
CA GLU A 46 15.19 -19.20 -15.22
C GLU A 46 13.97 -18.30 -15.43
N TRP A 47 12.80 -18.86 -15.23
CA TRP A 47 11.55 -18.11 -15.24
C TRP A 47 11.33 -17.40 -13.91
N HIS A 48 10.84 -16.16 -13.96
CA HIS A 48 10.65 -15.32 -12.75
C HIS A 48 9.78 -16.00 -11.69
N ASP A 49 8.69 -16.67 -12.10
CA ASP A 49 7.79 -17.41 -11.21
C ASP A 49 8.17 -18.90 -11.07
N GLY A 50 9.36 -19.27 -11.55
CA GLY A 50 9.86 -20.65 -11.50
C GLY A 50 10.40 -21.04 -10.12
N GLN A 51 10.63 -22.35 -9.95
CA GLN A 51 11.09 -22.93 -8.68
C GLN A 51 12.42 -22.33 -8.19
N PHE A 52 13.31 -21.96 -9.11
CA PHE A 52 14.57 -21.32 -8.76
C PHE A 52 14.32 -20.00 -8.00
N MET A 53 13.43 -19.14 -8.53
CA MET A 53 13.10 -17.87 -7.90
C MET A 53 12.35 -18.04 -6.58
N VAL A 54 11.44 -19.01 -6.49
CA VAL A 54 10.79 -19.36 -5.21
C VAL A 54 11.85 -19.64 -4.14
N ASN A 55 12.87 -20.41 -4.48
CA ASN A 55 13.96 -20.74 -3.56
C ASN A 55 14.84 -19.53 -3.23
N GLU A 56 15.11 -18.65 -4.20
CA GLU A 56 15.90 -17.42 -3.97
C GLU A 56 15.17 -16.41 -3.07
N TYR A 57 13.87 -16.22 -3.25
CA TYR A 57 13.07 -15.43 -2.32
C TYR A 57 13.09 -16.02 -0.92
N LEU A 58 12.93 -17.34 -0.80
CA LEU A 58 12.98 -18.01 0.50
C LEU A 58 14.37 -17.89 1.13
N ARG A 59 15.45 -18.03 0.36
CA ARG A 59 16.82 -17.82 0.83
C ARG A 59 17.03 -16.40 1.35
N ASN A 60 16.56 -15.40 0.61
CA ASN A 60 16.62 -13.99 1.04
C ASN A 60 15.95 -13.80 2.41
N ILE A 61 14.74 -14.33 2.59
CA ILE A 61 13.98 -14.23 3.84
C ILE A 61 14.67 -14.93 5.00
N THR A 62 15.16 -16.14 4.78
CA THR A 62 15.82 -16.92 5.84
C THR A 62 17.16 -16.34 6.26
N GLU A 63 17.97 -15.82 5.31
CA GLU A 63 19.22 -15.14 5.60
C GLU A 63 18.99 -13.79 6.31
N ALA A 64 17.97 -13.05 5.91
CA ALA A 64 17.56 -11.82 6.59
C ALA A 64 17.11 -12.09 8.04
N ALA A 65 16.34 -13.18 8.26
CA ALA A 65 15.88 -13.56 9.60
C ALA A 65 17.04 -13.82 10.57
N LYS A 66 18.10 -14.49 10.11
CA LYS A 66 19.31 -14.74 10.92
C LYS A 66 19.95 -13.45 11.44
N ARG A 67 19.76 -12.36 10.72
CA ARG A 67 20.31 -11.02 11.01
C ARG A 67 19.29 -10.07 11.63
N ARG A 68 18.09 -10.57 11.95
CA ARG A 68 16.97 -9.79 12.50
C ARG A 68 16.57 -8.63 11.58
N ILE A 69 16.55 -8.90 10.27
CA ILE A 69 16.10 -7.97 9.25
C ILE A 69 14.77 -8.47 8.69
N SER A 70 13.79 -7.60 8.62
CA SER A 70 12.53 -7.84 7.94
C SER A 70 12.58 -7.37 6.49
N ILE A 71 11.79 -8.03 5.65
CA ILE A 71 11.80 -7.81 4.20
C ILE A 71 10.41 -7.40 3.72
N ASN A 72 10.41 -6.37 2.88
CA ASN A 72 9.35 -5.99 1.98
C ASN A 72 9.79 -6.37 0.56
N THR A 73 9.07 -7.25 -0.13
CA THR A 73 9.47 -7.76 -1.44
C THR A 73 8.65 -7.14 -2.55
N HIS A 74 9.29 -6.44 -3.48
CA HIS A 74 8.74 -6.02 -4.76
C HIS A 74 9.09 -7.01 -5.88
N GLU A 75 8.36 -6.97 -6.99
CA GLU A 75 8.36 -8.00 -8.04
C GLU A 75 8.32 -9.43 -7.46
N PRO A 76 7.44 -9.69 -6.50
CA PRO A 76 7.44 -10.97 -5.81
C PRO A 76 6.75 -12.06 -6.63
N ILE A 77 7.13 -13.29 -6.35
CA ILE A 77 6.27 -14.44 -6.67
C ILE A 77 4.98 -14.36 -5.85
N LYS A 78 3.95 -15.07 -6.32
CA LYS A 78 2.66 -15.16 -5.63
C LYS A 78 2.82 -15.57 -4.16
N ASP A 79 2.12 -14.88 -3.26
CA ASP A 79 2.11 -15.24 -1.84
C ASP A 79 1.36 -16.57 -1.62
N THR A 80 2.04 -17.52 -0.97
CA THR A 80 1.53 -18.85 -0.62
C THR A 80 1.36 -19.04 0.89
N GLY A 81 1.40 -17.94 1.67
CA GLY A 81 1.27 -17.97 3.12
C GLY A 81 2.59 -18.19 3.88
N LEU A 82 3.74 -18.22 3.20
CA LEU A 82 5.05 -18.40 3.82
C LEU A 82 5.39 -17.33 4.87
N ARG A 83 4.76 -16.14 4.80
CA ARG A 83 4.89 -15.09 5.83
C ARG A 83 4.42 -15.54 7.22
N ARG A 84 3.58 -16.57 7.30
CA ARG A 84 3.15 -17.15 8.59
C ARG A 84 4.21 -18.04 9.21
N THR A 85 5.09 -18.63 8.39
CA THR A 85 6.26 -19.38 8.83
C THR A 85 7.45 -18.47 9.06
N TYR A 86 7.60 -17.44 8.23
CA TYR A 86 8.68 -16.47 8.25
C TYR A 86 8.10 -15.07 8.47
N PRO A 87 7.82 -14.68 9.72
CA PRO A 87 7.13 -13.42 10.04
C PRO A 87 7.95 -12.16 9.72
N ASN A 88 9.25 -12.31 9.46
CA ASN A 88 10.09 -11.24 8.93
C ASN A 88 9.81 -10.93 7.44
N TRP A 89 9.00 -11.72 6.75
CA TRP A 89 8.48 -11.40 5.42
C TRP A 89 7.20 -10.58 5.58
N LEU A 90 7.36 -9.29 5.76
CA LEU A 90 6.27 -8.42 6.22
C LEU A 90 5.18 -8.21 5.17
N THR A 91 5.59 -7.87 3.95
CA THR A 91 4.67 -7.50 2.88
C THR A 91 5.29 -7.73 1.52
N ARG A 92 4.47 -7.72 0.48
CA ARG A 92 4.87 -7.87 -0.92
C ARG A 92 4.04 -6.94 -1.79
N GLU A 93 4.62 -6.44 -2.89
CA GLU A 93 3.82 -5.78 -3.92
C GLU A 93 2.84 -6.78 -4.59
N GLY A 94 3.29 -7.59 -5.52
CA GLY A 94 2.56 -8.70 -6.14
C GLY A 94 1.32 -8.35 -6.95
N ALA A 95 1.20 -7.09 -7.35
CA ALA A 95 0.29 -6.53 -8.33
C ALA A 95 0.86 -5.18 -8.76
N MET A 96 0.25 -4.49 -9.71
CA MET A 96 0.68 -3.12 -10.06
C MET A 96 0.52 -2.20 -8.86
N GLY A 97 1.66 -1.74 -8.30
CA GLY A 97 1.72 -0.76 -7.23
C GLY A 97 1.61 0.67 -7.76
N GLN A 98 1.75 1.64 -6.86
CA GLN A 98 1.66 3.06 -7.18
C GLN A 98 2.73 3.50 -8.21
N GLU A 99 3.93 2.93 -8.16
CA GLU A 99 5.02 3.28 -9.07
C GLU A 99 4.69 2.99 -10.54
N TYR A 100 3.78 2.06 -10.83
CA TYR A 100 3.33 1.75 -12.18
C TYR A 100 2.76 2.99 -12.89
N ASN A 101 2.20 3.95 -12.16
CA ASN A 101 1.71 5.21 -12.70
C ASN A 101 2.81 6.05 -13.36
N ALA A 102 4.07 5.85 -12.99
CA ALA A 102 5.19 6.61 -13.54
C ALA A 102 5.64 6.13 -14.94
N TRP A 103 5.33 4.89 -15.32
CA TRP A 103 5.81 4.28 -16.56
C TRP A 103 4.78 3.41 -17.29
N GLY A 104 3.69 3.00 -16.64
CA GLY A 104 2.64 2.17 -17.23
C GLY A 104 1.89 2.87 -18.38
N VAL A 105 1.51 2.08 -19.40
CA VAL A 105 0.71 2.55 -20.54
C VAL A 105 -0.43 1.56 -20.80
N PRO A 106 -1.64 1.88 -20.36
CA PRO A 106 -2.03 3.02 -19.51
C PRO A 106 -1.49 2.89 -18.09
N PRO A 107 -1.47 3.98 -17.29
CA PRO A 107 -1.22 3.91 -15.85
C PRO A 107 -2.40 3.22 -15.13
N ASN A 108 -2.28 3.02 -13.80
CA ASN A 108 -3.37 2.40 -13.02
C ASN A 108 -4.66 3.24 -13.13
N PRO A 109 -5.76 2.64 -13.57
CA PRO A 109 -7.06 3.32 -13.55
C PRO A 109 -7.59 3.46 -12.10
N PRO A 110 -8.55 4.36 -11.84
CA PRO A 110 -9.15 4.53 -10.51
C PRO A 110 -9.71 3.24 -9.89
N GLU A 111 -10.34 2.36 -10.69
CA GLU A 111 -10.89 1.06 -10.26
C GLU A 111 -9.82 0.12 -9.69
N HIS A 112 -8.55 0.27 -10.10
CA HIS A 112 -7.50 -0.64 -9.68
C HIS A 112 -7.36 -0.71 -8.15
N THR A 113 -7.45 0.42 -7.47
CA THR A 113 -7.37 0.46 -6.01
C THR A 113 -8.65 -0.02 -5.31
N ALA A 114 -9.79 0.04 -5.99
CA ALA A 114 -11.06 -0.47 -5.48
C ALA A 114 -11.14 -2.00 -5.56
N ILE A 115 -10.51 -2.64 -6.56
CA ILE A 115 -10.56 -4.09 -6.73
C ILE A 115 -9.49 -4.86 -5.93
N LEU A 116 -8.36 -4.24 -5.60
CA LEU A 116 -7.26 -4.90 -4.87
C LEU A 116 -7.69 -5.56 -3.55
N PRO A 117 -8.52 -4.94 -2.70
CA PRO A 117 -9.01 -5.56 -1.46
C PRO A 117 -9.76 -6.87 -1.68
N TYR A 118 -10.44 -7.03 -2.79
CA TYR A 118 -11.23 -8.20 -3.12
C TYR A 118 -10.46 -9.30 -3.86
N THR A 119 -9.29 -8.99 -4.36
CA THR A 119 -8.49 -9.89 -5.21
C THR A 119 -7.10 -10.13 -4.64
N ARG A 120 -6.16 -9.22 -4.89
CA ARG A 120 -4.75 -9.35 -4.49
C ARG A 120 -4.58 -9.56 -2.99
N MET A 121 -5.35 -8.84 -2.18
CA MET A 121 -5.20 -8.87 -0.72
C MET A 121 -5.75 -10.14 -0.06
N LEU A 122 -6.49 -10.97 -0.78
CA LEU A 122 -6.89 -12.31 -0.29
C LEU A 122 -5.66 -13.19 -0.03
N ALA A 123 -4.56 -12.97 -0.74
CA ALA A 123 -3.30 -13.68 -0.51
C ALA A 123 -2.50 -13.15 0.68
N GLY A 124 -2.77 -11.93 1.14
CA GLY A 124 -2.09 -11.29 2.27
C GLY A 124 -1.80 -9.80 2.05
N PRO A 125 -1.04 -9.17 2.96
CA PRO A 125 -0.73 -7.74 2.89
C PRO A 125 -0.06 -7.36 1.58
N MET A 126 -0.31 -6.14 1.14
CA MET A 126 0.28 -5.59 -0.08
C MET A 126 1.00 -4.28 0.20
N ASP A 127 2.25 -4.16 -0.24
CA ASP A 127 2.92 -2.88 -0.33
C ASP A 127 2.56 -2.20 -1.67
N PHE A 128 1.49 -1.41 -1.63
CA PHE A 128 1.02 -0.63 -2.78
C PHE A 128 1.85 0.65 -2.98
N THR A 129 2.59 1.08 -1.97
CA THR A 129 3.34 2.34 -1.93
C THR A 129 2.46 3.60 -2.09
N PRO A 130 1.43 3.80 -1.23
CA PRO A 130 0.54 4.96 -1.32
C PRO A 130 1.23 6.26 -0.87
N GLY A 131 0.48 7.37 -0.93
CA GLY A 131 0.88 8.64 -0.35
C GLY A 131 1.60 9.58 -1.29
N ILE A 132 1.43 9.44 -2.60
CA ILE A 132 1.89 10.45 -3.56
C ILE A 132 1.02 11.69 -3.43
N PHE A 133 1.63 12.84 -3.12
CA PHE A 133 0.97 14.15 -3.06
C PHE A 133 1.16 14.95 -4.34
N ASP A 134 2.27 14.74 -5.06
CA ASP A 134 2.42 15.26 -6.42
C ASP A 134 1.74 14.34 -7.42
N LEU A 135 0.42 14.47 -7.56
CA LEU A 135 -0.39 13.61 -8.42
C LEU A 135 -0.13 13.84 -9.92
N MET A 136 0.56 14.91 -10.28
CA MET A 136 0.86 15.28 -11.67
C MET A 136 2.34 15.63 -11.88
N PRO A 137 3.28 14.71 -11.57
CA PRO A 137 4.71 15.02 -11.53
C PRO A 137 5.31 15.39 -12.90
N ARG A 138 4.60 15.09 -13.99
CA ARG A 138 5.00 15.41 -15.37
C ARG A 138 4.07 16.43 -16.05
N GLY A 139 3.25 17.15 -15.25
CA GLY A 139 2.29 18.13 -15.72
C GLY A 139 0.92 17.55 -16.08
N GLU A 140 -0.04 18.45 -16.28
CA GLU A 140 -1.47 18.13 -16.45
C GLU A 140 -1.75 17.28 -17.72
N ASP A 141 -0.99 17.52 -18.80
CA ASP A 141 -1.18 16.85 -20.09
C ASP A 141 -0.53 15.44 -20.14
N SER A 142 0.21 15.05 -19.10
CA SER A 142 0.88 13.76 -19.09
C SER A 142 -0.09 12.62 -18.81
N ILE A 143 0.05 11.53 -19.58
CA ILE A 143 -0.63 10.27 -19.25
C ILE A 143 -0.09 9.63 -17.97
N HIS A 144 1.16 9.91 -17.62
CA HIS A 144 1.82 9.39 -16.43
C HIS A 144 1.51 10.29 -15.24
N ARG A 145 0.30 10.17 -14.73
CA ARG A 145 -0.21 10.84 -13.55
C ARG A 145 -0.86 9.82 -12.60
N VAL A 146 -0.99 10.17 -11.35
CA VAL A 146 -1.70 9.36 -10.37
C VAL A 146 -3.19 9.67 -10.48
N GLN A 147 -3.97 8.69 -10.95
CA GLN A 147 -5.40 8.86 -11.22
C GLN A 147 -6.20 8.70 -9.92
N THR A 148 -5.98 9.59 -8.99
CA THR A 148 -6.67 9.64 -7.69
C THR A 148 -6.85 11.08 -7.24
N THR A 149 -7.74 11.30 -6.28
CA THR A 149 -7.73 12.51 -5.47
C THR A 149 -6.74 12.40 -4.31
N LEU A 150 -6.42 13.52 -3.67
CA LEU A 150 -5.55 13.54 -2.50
C LEU A 150 -6.19 12.82 -1.31
N ALA A 151 -7.51 12.94 -1.12
CA ALA A 151 -8.24 12.21 -0.08
C ALA A 151 -8.19 10.69 -0.32
N LYS A 152 -8.34 10.24 -1.58
CA LYS A 152 -8.21 8.83 -1.94
C LYS A 152 -6.81 8.30 -1.63
N GLN A 153 -5.73 9.07 -1.85
CA GLN A 153 -4.37 8.68 -1.44
C GLN A 153 -4.26 8.37 0.06
N LEU A 154 -4.92 9.15 0.90
CA LEU A 154 -4.94 8.89 2.34
C LEU A 154 -5.77 7.64 2.66
N ALA A 155 -6.93 7.47 2.04
CA ALA A 155 -7.80 6.32 2.27
C ALA A 155 -7.12 4.98 1.96
N LEU A 156 -6.15 4.96 1.02
CA LEU A 156 -5.38 3.75 0.67
C LEU A 156 -4.60 3.17 1.85
N TYR A 157 -4.19 3.99 2.83
CA TYR A 157 -3.53 3.50 4.04
C TYR A 157 -4.43 2.64 4.92
N VAL A 158 -5.75 2.82 4.79
CA VAL A 158 -6.74 2.03 5.52
C VAL A 158 -7.27 0.89 4.67
N THR A 159 -7.56 1.13 3.38
CA THR A 159 -8.19 0.12 2.51
C THR A 159 -7.24 -0.95 2.02
N ILE A 160 -5.96 -0.60 1.77
CA ILE A 160 -4.92 -1.55 1.36
C ILE A 160 -4.01 -1.84 2.56
N TYR A 161 -4.27 -2.96 3.25
CA TYR A 161 -3.50 -3.32 4.42
C TYR A 161 -2.06 -3.71 4.10
N SER A 162 -1.13 -3.10 4.82
CA SER A 162 0.26 -3.54 4.92
C SER A 162 0.79 -3.27 6.34
N PRO A 163 1.55 -4.18 6.96
CA PRO A 163 2.20 -3.91 8.25
C PRO A 163 3.36 -2.90 8.12
N VAL A 164 3.70 -2.53 6.90
CA VAL A 164 4.67 -1.49 6.55
C VAL A 164 4.11 -0.71 5.39
N HIS A 165 3.78 0.54 5.63
CA HIS A 165 3.40 1.47 4.58
C HIS A 165 4.57 2.39 4.21
N MET A 166 4.71 2.65 2.93
CA MET A 166 5.65 3.65 2.43
C MET A 166 4.95 5.02 2.40
N ALA A 167 5.70 6.09 2.66
CA ALA A 167 5.33 7.43 2.27
C ALA A 167 6.08 7.70 0.95
N ALA A 168 5.40 7.51 -0.18
CA ALA A 168 6.06 7.26 -1.47
C ALA A 168 6.42 8.53 -2.26
N ASP A 169 6.25 9.72 -1.67
CA ASP A 169 6.59 10.98 -2.31
C ASP A 169 7.88 11.60 -1.73
N LEU A 170 8.33 12.70 -2.33
CA LEU A 170 9.46 13.46 -1.86
C LEU A 170 9.09 14.30 -0.62
N PRO A 171 10.01 14.49 0.35
CA PRO A 171 9.75 15.32 1.53
C PRO A 171 9.21 16.71 1.19
N GLU A 172 9.71 17.33 0.13
CA GLU A 172 9.30 18.66 -0.33
C GLU A 172 7.82 18.74 -0.74
N ASN A 173 7.22 17.64 -1.17
CA ASN A 173 5.80 17.58 -1.49
C ASN A 173 4.94 17.46 -0.23
N TYR A 174 5.40 16.74 0.78
CA TYR A 174 4.75 16.69 2.09
C TYR A 174 4.83 18.04 2.84
N GLU A 175 5.96 18.72 2.73
CA GLU A 175 6.16 20.06 3.34
C GLU A 175 5.20 21.12 2.79
N LYS A 176 4.69 20.95 1.57
CA LYS A 176 3.66 21.84 0.99
C LYS A 176 2.29 21.62 1.61
N ARG A 177 2.01 20.44 2.17
CA ARG A 177 0.70 20.06 2.73
C ARG A 177 0.88 19.32 4.07
N PRO A 178 1.46 19.97 5.08
CA PRO A 178 1.67 19.37 6.38
C PRO A 178 0.35 19.00 7.08
N ASP A 179 -0.73 19.70 6.76
CA ASP A 179 -2.09 19.44 7.19
C ASP A 179 -2.59 18.05 6.73
N VAL A 180 -2.36 17.72 5.48
CA VAL A 180 -2.72 16.41 4.90
C VAL A 180 -1.73 15.31 5.32
N PHE A 181 -0.43 15.65 5.36
CA PHE A 181 0.62 14.69 5.75
C PHE A 181 0.45 14.21 7.19
N ARG A 182 -0.20 14.98 8.03
CA ARG A 182 -0.52 14.63 9.41
C ARG A 182 -1.23 13.27 9.50
N PHE A 183 -2.16 12.98 8.58
CA PHE A 183 -2.83 11.68 8.53
C PHE A 183 -1.85 10.52 8.35
N ILE A 184 -0.87 10.66 7.44
CA ILE A 184 0.14 9.60 7.20
C ILE A 184 1.01 9.37 8.44
N VAL A 185 1.29 10.43 9.20
CA VAL A 185 2.07 10.32 10.45
C VAL A 185 1.27 9.60 11.54
N ASP A 186 -0.04 9.82 11.59
CA ASP A 186 -0.90 9.33 12.67
C ASP A 186 -1.49 7.94 12.40
N VAL A 187 -1.70 7.57 11.12
CA VAL A 187 -2.32 6.27 10.78
C VAL A 187 -1.41 5.10 11.17
N PRO A 188 -1.90 4.15 11.98
CA PRO A 188 -1.11 2.99 12.37
C PRO A 188 -1.04 1.93 11.26
N THR A 189 -0.18 0.95 11.44
CA THR A 189 -0.06 -0.22 10.54
C THR A 189 -0.38 -1.54 11.24
N ASP A 190 -0.69 -1.52 12.53
CA ASP A 190 -1.04 -2.68 13.34
C ASP A 190 -2.47 -2.56 13.87
N TRP A 191 -3.33 -3.43 13.39
CA TRP A 191 -4.77 -3.38 13.62
C TRP A 191 -5.23 -4.52 14.52
N GLU A 192 -6.04 -4.20 15.52
CA GLU A 192 -6.72 -5.19 16.35
C GLU A 192 -7.94 -5.76 15.64
N GLU A 193 -8.68 -4.90 14.97
CA GLU A 193 -9.91 -5.26 14.28
C GLU A 193 -9.96 -4.62 12.89
N SER A 194 -10.62 -5.28 11.95
CA SER A 194 -10.84 -4.76 10.60
C SER A 194 -12.22 -5.22 10.12
N ILE A 195 -13.07 -4.28 9.76
CA ILE A 195 -14.46 -4.52 9.37
C ILE A 195 -14.67 -3.95 7.97
N ALA A 196 -15.21 -4.76 7.06
CA ALA A 196 -15.73 -4.27 5.78
C ALA A 196 -17.16 -3.77 6.02
N LEU A 197 -17.35 -2.46 5.97
CA LEU A 197 -18.64 -1.83 6.26
C LEU A 197 -19.57 -1.82 5.05
N ALA A 198 -19.00 -1.59 3.86
CA ALA A 198 -19.70 -1.59 2.61
C ALA A 198 -18.74 -1.88 1.46
N GLY A 199 -19.26 -2.34 0.33
CA GLY A 199 -18.45 -2.53 -0.86
C GLY A 199 -19.13 -3.33 -1.95
N GLU A 200 -18.65 -3.13 -3.16
CA GLU A 200 -19.01 -3.89 -4.34
C GLU A 200 -17.73 -4.15 -5.14
N VAL A 201 -17.56 -5.39 -5.60
CA VAL A 201 -16.30 -5.85 -6.19
C VAL A 201 -15.94 -5.06 -7.44
N GLY A 202 -14.82 -4.35 -7.38
CA GLY A 202 -14.34 -3.51 -8.47
C GLY A 202 -14.88 -2.06 -8.45
N ASP A 203 -15.96 -1.81 -7.75
CA ASP A 203 -16.64 -0.53 -7.74
C ASP A 203 -16.19 0.37 -6.58
N PHE A 204 -16.35 -0.11 -5.36
CA PHE A 204 -15.95 0.64 -4.17
C PHE A 204 -15.71 -0.28 -2.97
N VAL A 205 -15.04 0.26 -1.95
CA VAL A 205 -14.88 -0.41 -0.66
C VAL A 205 -14.83 0.63 0.47
N VAL A 206 -15.42 0.27 1.60
CA VAL A 206 -15.34 1.01 2.85
C VAL A 206 -14.88 0.06 3.95
N PHE A 207 -13.70 0.33 4.50
CA PHE A 207 -13.14 -0.38 5.64
C PHE A 207 -13.10 0.52 6.86
N ASP A 208 -13.30 -0.11 7.99
CA ASP A 208 -13.05 0.43 9.29
C ASP A 208 -12.04 -0.46 10.03
N ARG A 209 -11.10 0.16 10.75
CA ARG A 209 -10.03 -0.55 11.46
C ARG A 209 -9.77 0.08 12.82
N ARG A 210 -9.66 -0.77 13.85
CA ARG A 210 -9.27 -0.35 15.19
C ARG A 210 -7.78 -0.57 15.42
N GLU A 211 -7.10 0.47 15.92
CA GLU A 211 -5.70 0.38 16.31
C GLU A 211 -5.49 -0.64 17.43
N ARG A 212 -4.42 -1.46 17.35
CA ARG A 212 -4.08 -2.44 18.40
C ARG A 212 -3.55 -1.79 19.68
N ALA A 213 -2.80 -0.72 19.55
CA ALA A 213 -2.15 -0.06 20.67
C ALA A 213 -3.04 0.97 21.38
N GLY A 214 -4.24 1.25 20.85
CA GLY A 214 -5.14 2.28 21.33
C GLY A 214 -6.62 1.93 21.15
N ASP A 215 -7.46 2.95 21.32
CA ASP A 215 -8.91 2.88 21.14
C ASP A 215 -9.37 3.62 19.88
N ASP A 216 -8.44 4.06 19.04
CA ASP A 216 -8.74 4.86 17.86
C ASP A 216 -9.19 3.99 16.69
N TRP A 217 -10.12 4.53 15.91
CA TRP A 217 -10.69 3.91 14.73
C TRP A 217 -10.36 4.71 13.49
N TYR A 218 -10.12 4.01 12.40
CA TYR A 218 -9.72 4.58 11.12
C TYR A 218 -10.63 4.05 10.02
N LEU A 219 -11.43 4.93 9.44
CA LEU A 219 -12.31 4.61 8.32
C LEU A 219 -11.67 5.07 7.01
N GLY A 220 -11.57 4.16 6.05
CA GLY A 220 -11.11 4.46 4.68
C GLY A 220 -12.15 4.02 3.66
N ALA A 221 -12.41 4.88 2.69
CA ALA A 221 -13.34 4.62 1.60
C ALA A 221 -12.74 5.04 0.26
N VAL A 222 -12.85 4.18 -0.75
CA VAL A 222 -12.38 4.44 -2.12
C VAL A 222 -13.41 3.97 -3.13
N THR A 223 -13.47 4.62 -4.28
CA THR A 223 -14.36 4.30 -5.42
C THR A 223 -13.55 4.14 -6.70
N ASP A 224 -14.18 3.59 -7.74
CA ASP A 224 -13.70 3.49 -9.12
C ASP A 224 -13.81 4.85 -9.86
N GLU A 225 -14.06 4.81 -11.18
CA GLU A 225 -14.27 5.95 -12.06
C GLU A 225 -15.62 6.65 -11.86
N GLN A 226 -16.45 6.17 -10.93
CA GLN A 226 -17.76 6.75 -10.66
C GLN A 226 -17.80 7.35 -9.27
N ALA A 227 -18.14 8.63 -9.18
CA ALA A 227 -18.39 9.27 -7.90
C ALA A 227 -19.59 8.63 -7.19
N ARG A 228 -19.49 8.45 -5.87
CA ARG A 228 -20.54 7.80 -5.06
C ARG A 228 -20.85 8.56 -3.79
N GLN A 229 -22.13 8.47 -3.40
CA GLN A 229 -22.58 8.84 -2.07
C GLN A 229 -22.75 7.56 -1.23
N GLN A 230 -22.15 7.52 -0.06
CA GLN A 230 -22.29 6.41 0.90
C GLN A 230 -22.75 6.93 2.25
N GLN A 231 -23.63 6.21 2.90
CA GLN A 231 -24.03 6.47 4.29
C GLN A 231 -23.50 5.37 5.18
N ILE A 232 -22.68 5.71 6.13
CA ILE A 232 -22.06 4.76 7.05
C ILE A 232 -22.54 5.05 8.47
N THR A 233 -23.19 4.07 9.08
CA THR A 233 -23.55 4.14 10.49
C THR A 233 -22.35 3.73 11.34
N LEU A 234 -21.98 4.54 12.33
CA LEU A 234 -20.83 4.33 13.20
C LEU A 234 -21.13 3.31 14.32
N ASP A 235 -21.64 2.12 13.94
CA ASP A 235 -22.02 1.06 14.90
C ASP A 235 -20.82 0.35 15.52
N PHE A 236 -19.65 0.46 14.91
CA PHE A 236 -18.39 -0.09 15.39
C PHE A 236 -17.82 0.68 16.60
N LEU A 237 -18.22 1.94 16.81
CA LEU A 237 -17.79 2.72 17.97
C LEU A 237 -18.32 2.14 19.27
N GLU A 238 -17.56 2.30 20.35
CA GLU A 238 -17.91 1.72 21.63
C GLU A 238 -18.90 2.57 22.44
N GLY A 239 -19.93 1.92 22.96
CA GLY A 239 -20.79 2.37 24.06
C GLY A 239 -21.34 3.79 23.93
N ASN A 240 -21.37 4.51 25.07
CA ASN A 240 -21.86 5.89 25.20
C ASN A 240 -20.71 6.92 25.15
N ARG A 241 -19.55 6.56 24.61
CA ARG A 241 -18.37 7.42 24.49
C ARG A 241 -18.58 8.41 23.34
N GLU A 242 -18.13 9.64 23.53
CA GLU A 242 -17.99 10.64 22.47
C GLU A 242 -16.57 10.57 21.90
N TYR A 243 -16.45 10.52 20.58
CA TYR A 243 -15.19 10.53 19.85
C TYR A 243 -15.01 11.86 19.13
N GLN A 244 -13.78 12.30 19.00
CA GLN A 244 -13.41 13.40 18.11
C GLN A 244 -13.00 12.79 16.76
N ALA A 245 -13.83 12.96 15.74
CA ALA A 245 -13.52 12.54 14.38
C ALA A 245 -12.76 13.64 13.65
N GLN A 246 -11.64 13.30 13.03
CA GLN A 246 -10.94 14.13 12.05
C GLN A 246 -11.18 13.51 10.68
N ILE A 247 -11.75 14.29 9.77
CA ILE A 247 -12.24 13.79 8.49
C ILE A 247 -11.47 14.46 7.35
N TYR A 248 -10.81 13.67 6.56
CA TYR A 248 -10.11 14.06 5.32
C TYR A 248 -10.95 13.55 4.15
N ARG A 249 -11.63 14.44 3.44
CA ARG A 249 -12.56 14.02 2.40
C ARG A 249 -12.48 14.87 1.15
N ASP A 250 -12.92 14.28 0.06
CA ASP A 250 -13.18 15.00 -1.18
C ASP A 250 -14.26 16.08 -0.97
N VAL A 251 -14.13 17.17 -1.69
CA VAL A 251 -15.20 18.16 -1.86
C VAL A 251 -16.04 17.82 -3.10
N ASP A 252 -17.21 18.40 -3.24
CA ASP A 252 -18.19 18.04 -4.27
C ASP A 252 -17.69 18.19 -5.73
N ASP A 253 -16.67 19.04 -5.95
CA ASP A 253 -16.04 19.25 -7.26
C ASP A 253 -14.68 18.53 -7.40
N ALA A 254 -14.28 17.73 -6.42
CA ALA A 254 -13.06 16.93 -6.52
C ALA A 254 -13.18 15.89 -7.64
N HIS A 255 -12.09 15.71 -8.37
CA HIS A 255 -12.02 14.78 -9.49
C HIS A 255 -10.56 14.53 -9.84
N TRP A 256 -10.18 13.27 -10.04
CA TRP A 256 -8.77 12.90 -10.27
C TRP A 256 -8.11 13.65 -11.45
N GLN A 257 -8.89 14.05 -12.45
CA GLN A 257 -8.37 14.72 -13.65
C GLN A 257 -8.33 16.24 -13.51
N SER A 258 -9.44 16.85 -13.05
CA SER A 258 -9.64 18.31 -13.08
C SER A 258 -9.37 19.00 -11.75
N ALA A 259 -9.58 18.33 -10.62
CA ALA A 259 -9.46 18.91 -9.29
C ALA A 259 -8.91 17.89 -8.24
N PRO A 260 -7.77 17.21 -8.50
CA PRO A 260 -7.29 16.13 -7.67
C PRO A 260 -6.79 16.55 -6.28
N PHE A 261 -6.49 17.83 -6.11
CA PHE A 261 -5.99 18.40 -4.84
C PHE A 261 -7.09 19.01 -3.95
N SER A 262 -8.35 18.94 -4.40
CA SER A 262 -9.51 19.50 -3.71
C SER A 262 -9.92 18.60 -2.55
N ILE A 263 -9.38 18.90 -1.36
CA ILE A 263 -9.62 18.16 -0.11
C ILE A 263 -10.13 19.09 0.98
N LEU A 264 -11.10 18.63 1.77
CA LEU A 264 -11.56 19.29 2.99
C LEU A 264 -11.11 18.50 4.20
N ILE A 265 -10.57 19.22 5.19
CA ILE A 265 -10.23 18.67 6.51
C ILE A 265 -11.16 19.30 7.52
N GLU A 266 -11.94 18.49 8.22
CA GLU A 266 -12.89 18.95 9.23
C GLU A 266 -12.84 18.08 10.49
N GLU A 267 -13.27 18.66 11.59
CA GLU A 267 -13.38 17.97 12.87
C GLU A 267 -14.82 18.02 13.37
N ARG A 268 -15.30 16.90 13.90
CA ARG A 268 -16.59 16.85 14.54
C ARG A 268 -16.66 15.80 15.64
N LYS A 269 -17.58 15.99 16.57
CA LYS A 269 -17.88 15.00 17.60
C LYS A 269 -18.86 13.97 17.04
N VAL A 270 -18.56 12.71 17.28
CA VAL A 270 -19.40 11.58 16.84
C VAL A 270 -19.59 10.56 17.96
N ARG A 271 -20.64 9.76 17.86
CA ARG A 271 -20.97 8.70 18.79
C ARG A 271 -21.42 7.45 18.03
N LYS A 272 -21.47 6.33 18.71
CA LYS A 272 -22.08 5.10 18.18
C LYS A 272 -23.50 5.38 17.69
N GLY A 273 -23.78 4.90 16.48
CA GLY A 273 -25.07 5.07 15.82
C GLY A 273 -25.24 6.37 15.01
N ASP A 274 -24.29 7.31 15.11
CA ASP A 274 -24.28 8.46 14.20
C ASP A 274 -24.05 8.01 12.77
N VAL A 275 -24.54 8.78 11.80
CA VAL A 275 -24.38 8.50 10.37
C VAL A 275 -23.40 9.49 9.76
N LEU A 276 -22.43 8.95 9.01
CA LEU A 276 -21.54 9.70 8.15
C LEU A 276 -22.04 9.65 6.71
N ASP A 277 -22.29 10.82 6.12
CA ASP A 277 -22.48 10.95 4.67
C ASP A 277 -21.10 11.14 4.04
N LEU A 278 -20.68 10.19 3.21
CA LEU A 278 -19.40 10.18 2.52
C LEU A 278 -19.64 10.46 1.02
N TYR A 279 -19.05 11.51 0.50
CA TYR A 279 -18.87 11.70 -0.92
C TYR A 279 -17.50 11.17 -1.31
N LEU A 280 -17.47 10.21 -2.22
CA LEU A 280 -16.27 9.62 -2.79
C LEU A 280 -16.14 10.16 -4.21
N ALA A 281 -15.14 10.95 -4.48
CA ALA A 281 -14.86 11.44 -5.82
C ALA A 281 -14.21 10.32 -6.67
N GLU A 282 -14.38 10.45 -7.95
CA GLU A 282 -13.78 9.56 -8.95
C GLU A 282 -12.25 9.64 -8.98
#